data_da75c079b8c98f53e2842ab13094b418
#
_entry.id   da75c079b8c98f53e2842ab13094b418
#
_cell.length_a   1.000
_cell.length_b   1.000
_cell.length_c   1.000
_cell.angle_alpha   90.00
_cell.angle_beta   90.00
_cell.angle_gamma   90.00
#
_symmetry.space_group_name_H-M   'P 1'
#
loop_
_entity.id
_entity.type
_entity.pdbx_description
1 polymer ?
#
loop_
_entity_poly.entity_id
_entity_poly.type
_entity_poly.pdbx_seq_one_letter_code
_entity_poly.pdbx_strand_id
1 'polypeptide(L)'
;MFPCLYHVLLPSLLLIGIYFIADEFFGTVTGVWVAFLLGGAEFIYTRIREKVYDKMILLTTLFFCIPGLISIWANGSVLSQLQPAIIETALCLLLGFFAFSHTDFTHTLPAGYRKNIHLSGPQLQSMRKMLRILFIFVALYTLLAYTAILFLPEDTAKFITTPLLYIILGTYFVVLFIHNRLLLRKMKKEEWLPIVDEKGEVTGQAPRSICHSGSQLLHPVVHLHITNDRHELFLQKRSMKKDLLPGMWDTAVGGHIGVNEKVEDALKREASEELGITDFEARFLGNYVWESPRERELVFSFLCTRYNHIHIDNDEVDEGRFWTLQELAEGMEKNKLTPNLVHEYRLLLKPLFNRS
;
A
#
# COMPACT_ATOMS: atom_id res chain seq x y z
N MET A 1 1.07 -2.92 3.51
CA MET A 1 1.73 -3.21 2.22
C MET A 1 3.19 -3.65 2.38
N PHE A 2 4.03 -2.88 3.10
CA PHE A 2 5.46 -3.19 3.30
C PHE A 2 5.80 -4.43 4.17
N PRO A 3 5.01 -4.83 5.20
CA PRO A 3 5.38 -6.01 6.00
C PRO A 3 5.46 -7.30 5.19
N CYS A 4 4.59 -7.49 4.20
CA CYS A 4 4.57 -8.70 3.38
C CYS A 4 5.77 -8.78 2.44
N LEU A 5 6.16 -7.65 1.82
CA LEU A 5 7.31 -7.58 0.92
C LEU A 5 8.64 -7.79 1.67
N TYR A 6 8.74 -7.28 2.90
CA TYR A 6 9.90 -7.47 3.77
C TYR A 6 10.13 -8.95 4.09
N HIS A 7 9.08 -9.69 4.45
CA HIS A 7 9.19 -11.14 4.73
C HIS A 7 9.54 -11.97 3.49
N VAL A 8 9.20 -11.51 2.30
CA VAL A 8 9.48 -12.21 1.03
C VAL A 8 10.91 -11.98 0.54
N LEU A 9 11.37 -10.73 0.63
CA LEU A 9 12.69 -10.36 0.12
C LEU A 9 13.82 -10.64 1.13
N LEU A 10 13.51 -10.69 2.42
CA LEU A 10 14.49 -10.84 3.48
C LEU A 10 15.33 -12.12 3.35
N PRO A 11 14.78 -13.32 3.10
CA PRO A 11 15.59 -14.54 2.96
C PRO A 11 16.58 -14.46 1.81
N SER A 12 16.16 -13.99 0.63
CA SER A 12 17.04 -13.87 -0.54
C SER A 12 18.12 -12.80 -0.33
N LEU A 13 17.75 -11.65 0.29
CA LEU A 13 18.72 -10.61 0.64
C LEU A 13 19.71 -11.07 1.72
N LEU A 14 19.26 -11.91 2.65
CA LEU A 14 20.08 -12.47 3.71
C LEU A 14 21.11 -13.45 3.14
N LEU A 15 20.73 -14.29 2.17
CA LEU A 15 21.64 -15.18 1.44
C LEU A 15 22.72 -14.39 0.69
N ILE A 16 22.30 -13.32 0.00
CA ILE A 16 23.22 -12.39 -0.67
C ILE A 16 24.20 -11.77 0.35
N GLY A 17 23.68 -11.25 1.45
CA GLY A 17 24.49 -10.63 2.51
C GLY A 17 25.49 -11.62 3.13
N ILE A 18 25.06 -12.85 3.43
CA ILE A 18 25.92 -13.90 3.99
C ILE A 18 27.01 -14.30 2.99
N TYR A 19 26.67 -14.43 1.70
CA TYR A 19 27.67 -14.69 0.64
C TYR A 19 28.77 -13.64 0.65
N PHE A 20 28.40 -12.35 0.58
CA PHE A 20 29.38 -11.27 0.52
C PHE A 20 30.20 -11.16 1.81
N ILE A 21 29.60 -11.34 2.98
CA ILE A 21 30.34 -11.40 4.25
C ILE A 21 31.36 -12.55 4.23
N ALA A 22 30.95 -13.72 3.77
CA ALA A 22 31.84 -14.89 3.70
C ALA A 22 32.98 -14.67 2.68
N ASP A 23 32.68 -14.05 1.53
CA ASP A 23 33.69 -13.72 0.51
C ASP A 23 34.72 -12.72 1.03
N GLU A 24 34.27 -11.66 1.68
CA GLU A 24 35.12 -10.57 2.19
C GLU A 24 36.00 -11.02 3.37
N PHE A 25 35.43 -11.71 4.36
CA PHE A 25 36.16 -12.08 5.59
C PHE A 25 36.93 -13.40 5.51
N PHE A 26 36.47 -14.34 4.68
CA PHE A 26 37.02 -15.69 4.61
C PHE A 26 37.52 -16.08 3.21
N GLY A 27 37.41 -15.16 2.24
CA GLY A 27 37.85 -15.32 0.85
C GLY A 27 36.83 -16.00 -0.06
N THR A 28 37.06 -15.85 -1.37
CA THR A 28 36.11 -16.23 -2.44
C THR A 28 35.76 -17.72 -2.42
N VAL A 29 36.69 -18.59 -2.08
CA VAL A 29 36.42 -20.03 -1.96
C VAL A 29 35.37 -20.30 -0.90
N THR A 30 35.49 -19.65 0.25
CA THR A 30 34.52 -19.79 1.35
C THR A 30 33.17 -19.21 0.98
N GLY A 31 33.14 -18.02 0.33
CA GLY A 31 31.91 -17.41 -0.18
C GLY A 31 31.14 -18.34 -1.13
N VAL A 32 31.82 -18.94 -2.09
CA VAL A 32 31.21 -19.90 -3.04
C VAL A 32 30.61 -21.10 -2.31
N TRP A 33 31.36 -21.70 -1.36
CA TRP A 33 30.85 -22.83 -0.57
C TRP A 33 29.64 -22.46 0.27
N VAL A 34 29.66 -21.28 0.90
CA VAL A 34 28.51 -20.76 1.68
C VAL A 34 27.30 -20.58 0.79
N ALA A 35 27.45 -19.96 -0.39
CA ALA A 35 26.34 -19.77 -1.35
C ALA A 35 25.78 -21.13 -1.81
N PHE A 36 26.63 -22.07 -2.13
CA PHE A 36 26.24 -23.42 -2.57
C PHE A 36 25.49 -24.18 -1.47
N LEU A 37 26.00 -24.18 -0.24
CA LEU A 37 25.39 -24.88 0.89
C LEU A 37 24.06 -24.28 1.29
N LEU A 38 23.96 -22.94 1.38
CA LEU A 38 22.73 -22.26 1.75
C LEU A 38 21.66 -22.37 0.66
N GLY A 39 22.03 -22.12 -0.60
CA GLY A 39 21.11 -22.27 -1.72
C GLY A 39 20.63 -23.69 -1.92
N GLY A 40 21.55 -24.68 -1.74
CA GLY A 40 21.20 -26.07 -1.74
C GLY A 40 20.28 -26.50 -0.61
N ALA A 41 20.53 -25.99 0.61
CA ALA A 41 19.68 -26.24 1.77
C ALA A 41 18.27 -25.64 1.57
N GLU A 42 18.17 -24.40 1.07
CA GLU A 42 16.90 -23.74 0.74
C GLU A 42 16.15 -24.52 -0.34
N PHE A 43 16.83 -24.97 -1.39
CA PHE A 43 16.23 -25.78 -2.45
C PHE A 43 15.67 -27.10 -1.91
N ILE A 44 16.45 -27.82 -1.08
CA ILE A 44 16.00 -29.06 -0.46
C ILE A 44 14.84 -28.85 0.49
N TYR A 45 14.91 -27.79 1.32
CA TYR A 45 13.84 -27.42 2.24
C TYR A 45 12.52 -27.14 1.49
N THR A 46 12.58 -26.33 0.44
CA THR A 46 11.40 -26.01 -0.39
C THR A 46 10.86 -27.25 -1.08
N ARG A 47 11.75 -28.13 -1.55
CA ARG A 47 11.35 -29.39 -2.19
C ARG A 47 10.62 -30.34 -1.23
N ILE A 48 11.10 -30.45 0.01
CA ILE A 48 10.49 -31.34 1.02
C ILE A 48 9.18 -30.76 1.55
N ARG A 49 9.17 -29.50 1.91
CA ARG A 49 8.02 -28.87 2.58
C ARG A 49 6.90 -28.51 1.62
N GLU A 50 7.23 -27.94 0.48
CA GLU A 50 6.27 -27.40 -0.48
C GLU A 50 6.02 -28.31 -1.68
N LYS A 51 6.80 -29.38 -1.82
CA LYS A 51 6.76 -30.36 -2.94
C LYS A 51 6.89 -29.72 -4.33
N VAL A 52 7.53 -28.56 -4.43
CA VAL A 52 7.75 -27.80 -5.67
C VAL A 52 9.24 -27.75 -6.00
N TYR A 53 9.56 -27.81 -7.30
CA TYR A 53 10.90 -27.51 -7.80
C TYR A 53 11.00 -26.00 -8.09
N ASP A 54 11.69 -25.27 -7.22
CA ASP A 54 11.85 -23.84 -7.40
C ASP A 54 13.10 -23.54 -8.25
N LYS A 55 12.86 -23.22 -9.52
CA LYS A 55 13.91 -22.89 -10.48
C LYS A 55 14.63 -21.57 -10.14
N MET A 56 13.96 -20.68 -9.37
CA MET A 56 14.55 -19.40 -9.02
C MET A 56 15.63 -19.55 -7.95
N ILE A 57 15.44 -20.45 -6.96
CA ILE A 57 16.46 -20.76 -5.96
C ILE A 57 17.71 -21.34 -6.66
N LEU A 58 17.52 -22.24 -7.63
CA LEU A 58 18.61 -22.79 -8.40
C LEU A 58 19.35 -21.71 -9.20
N LEU A 59 18.60 -20.82 -9.89
CA LEU A 59 19.15 -19.74 -10.69
C LEU A 59 19.96 -18.76 -9.82
N THR A 60 19.44 -18.36 -8.66
CA THR A 60 20.13 -17.44 -7.74
C THR A 60 21.38 -18.08 -7.15
N THR A 61 21.34 -19.37 -6.79
CA THR A 61 22.51 -20.10 -6.31
C THR A 61 23.61 -20.17 -7.38
N LEU A 62 23.25 -20.51 -8.62
CA LEU A 62 24.20 -20.54 -9.75
C LEU A 62 24.76 -19.15 -10.06
N PHE A 63 23.93 -18.12 -9.94
CA PHE A 63 24.32 -16.72 -10.15
C PHE A 63 25.49 -16.29 -9.24
N PHE A 64 25.54 -16.76 -8.00
CA PHE A 64 26.65 -16.46 -7.09
C PHE A 64 27.81 -17.46 -7.22
N CYS A 65 27.54 -18.73 -7.48
CA CYS A 65 28.58 -19.73 -7.58
C CYS A 65 29.43 -19.59 -8.85
N ILE A 66 28.85 -19.30 -10.02
CA ILE A 66 29.59 -19.28 -11.30
C ILE A 66 30.67 -18.18 -11.33
N PRO A 67 30.42 -16.89 -11.00
CA PRO A 67 31.47 -15.87 -10.96
C PRO A 67 32.57 -16.20 -9.95
N GLY A 68 32.19 -16.71 -8.78
CA GLY A 68 33.17 -17.14 -7.76
C GLY A 68 34.08 -18.28 -8.24
N LEU A 69 33.54 -19.30 -8.91
CA LEU A 69 34.32 -20.37 -9.52
C LEU A 69 35.25 -19.88 -10.62
N ILE A 70 34.77 -18.94 -11.46
CA ILE A 70 35.59 -18.30 -12.50
C ILE A 70 36.76 -17.55 -11.85
N SER A 71 36.52 -16.81 -10.76
CA SER A 71 37.56 -16.10 -10.03
C SER A 71 38.62 -17.04 -9.43
N ILE A 72 38.20 -18.12 -8.82
CA ILE A 72 39.10 -19.15 -8.27
C ILE A 72 39.98 -19.75 -9.38
N TRP A 73 39.38 -20.02 -10.54
CA TRP A 73 40.14 -20.59 -11.70
C TRP A 73 41.08 -19.57 -12.32
N ALA A 74 40.69 -18.29 -12.36
CA ALA A 74 41.45 -17.18 -12.97
C ALA A 74 42.62 -16.64 -12.12
N ASN A 75 42.86 -17.20 -10.98
CA ASN A 75 43.79 -16.84 -9.89
C ASN A 75 44.93 -15.85 -10.30
N GLY A 76 44.89 -14.60 -9.76
CA GLY A 76 45.93 -13.58 -10.01
C GLY A 76 45.83 -12.86 -11.36
N SER A 77 44.82 -13.10 -12.18
CA SER A 77 44.60 -12.41 -13.46
C SER A 77 43.75 -11.14 -13.27
N VAL A 78 43.77 -10.25 -14.29
CA VAL A 78 42.86 -9.08 -14.38
C VAL A 78 41.38 -9.47 -14.18
N LEU A 79 41.01 -10.70 -14.55
CA LEU A 79 39.68 -11.25 -14.41
C LEU A 79 39.24 -11.39 -12.94
N SER A 80 40.16 -11.72 -12.02
CA SER A 80 39.87 -11.76 -10.59
C SER A 80 39.58 -10.38 -10.00
N GLN A 81 40.25 -9.35 -10.48
CA GLN A 81 39.98 -7.96 -10.07
C GLN A 81 38.65 -7.45 -10.59
N LEU A 82 38.18 -7.94 -11.75
CA LEU A 82 36.90 -7.58 -12.36
C LEU A 82 35.70 -8.36 -11.77
N GLN A 83 35.92 -9.37 -10.95
CA GLN A 83 34.86 -10.21 -10.40
C GLN A 83 33.71 -9.44 -9.75
N PRO A 84 33.92 -8.45 -8.85
CA PRO A 84 32.83 -7.69 -8.24
C PRO A 84 31.98 -6.98 -9.30
N ALA A 85 32.63 -6.29 -10.24
CA ALA A 85 31.95 -5.57 -11.31
C ALA A 85 31.15 -6.49 -12.27
N ILE A 86 31.62 -7.73 -12.49
CA ILE A 86 30.89 -8.74 -13.28
C ILE A 86 29.63 -9.18 -12.55
N ILE A 87 29.71 -9.45 -11.24
CA ILE A 87 28.53 -9.79 -10.40
C ILE A 87 27.51 -8.66 -10.41
N GLU A 88 27.99 -7.43 -10.23
CA GLU A 88 27.13 -6.23 -10.27
C GLU A 88 26.47 -6.03 -11.64
N THR A 89 27.20 -6.28 -12.73
CA THR A 89 26.63 -6.23 -14.09
C THR A 89 25.50 -7.26 -14.25
N ALA A 90 25.71 -8.47 -13.79
CA ALA A 90 24.69 -9.52 -13.87
C ALA A 90 23.47 -9.17 -13.00
N LEU A 91 23.67 -8.60 -11.81
CA LEU A 91 22.59 -8.08 -10.97
C LEU A 91 21.85 -6.92 -11.66
N CYS A 92 22.58 -6.00 -12.29
CA CYS A 92 22.01 -4.88 -13.05
C CYS A 92 21.14 -5.40 -14.20
N LEU A 93 21.60 -6.37 -14.98
CA LEU A 93 20.83 -6.99 -16.07
C LEU A 93 19.53 -7.65 -15.53
N LEU A 94 19.63 -8.38 -14.42
CA LEU A 94 18.48 -9.01 -13.78
C LEU A 94 17.44 -7.96 -13.31
N LEU A 95 17.91 -6.92 -12.62
CA LEU A 95 17.05 -5.81 -12.19
C LEU A 95 16.42 -5.10 -13.38
N GLY A 96 17.17 -4.86 -14.45
CA GLY A 96 16.68 -4.26 -15.70
C GLY A 96 15.59 -5.10 -16.33
N PHE A 97 15.78 -6.40 -16.38
CA PHE A 97 14.75 -7.31 -16.88
C PHE A 97 13.45 -7.17 -16.07
N PHE A 98 13.48 -7.22 -14.74
CA PHE A 98 12.28 -7.08 -13.91
C PHE A 98 11.69 -5.66 -13.91
N ALA A 99 12.52 -4.63 -14.01
CA ALA A 99 12.07 -3.24 -14.02
C ALA A 99 11.32 -2.83 -15.29
N PHE A 100 11.71 -3.41 -16.45
CA PHE A 100 11.19 -3.04 -17.75
C PHE A 100 10.36 -4.12 -18.45
N SER A 101 10.41 -5.38 -17.98
CA SER A 101 9.56 -6.44 -18.49
C SER A 101 8.09 -6.21 -18.18
N HIS A 102 7.21 -6.60 -19.11
CA HIS A 102 5.76 -6.66 -18.87
C HIS A 102 5.33 -7.91 -18.10
N THR A 103 6.24 -8.85 -17.86
CA THR A 103 5.94 -10.07 -17.11
C THR A 103 5.54 -9.75 -15.68
N ASP A 104 4.55 -10.48 -15.18
CA ASP A 104 4.17 -10.42 -13.77
C ASP A 104 5.25 -11.14 -12.95
N PHE A 105 6.10 -10.34 -12.28
CA PHE A 105 7.21 -10.89 -11.50
C PHE A 105 6.75 -11.69 -10.27
N THR A 106 5.47 -11.63 -9.89
CA THR A 106 4.92 -12.48 -8.84
C THR A 106 5.07 -13.96 -9.19
N HIS A 107 5.14 -14.30 -10.49
CA HIS A 107 5.44 -15.65 -10.95
C HIS A 107 6.88 -16.10 -10.71
N THR A 108 7.80 -15.16 -10.48
CA THR A 108 9.21 -15.45 -10.19
C THR A 108 9.49 -15.60 -8.69
N LEU A 109 8.50 -15.28 -7.84
CA LEU A 109 8.62 -15.51 -6.40
C LEU A 109 8.57 -17.01 -6.08
N PRO A 110 9.31 -17.46 -5.04
CA PRO A 110 9.24 -18.83 -4.57
C PRO A 110 7.78 -19.26 -4.31
N ALA A 111 7.47 -20.51 -4.61
CA ALA A 111 6.09 -21.03 -4.62
C ALA A 111 5.37 -20.84 -3.27
N GLY A 112 6.10 -20.95 -2.15
CA GLY A 112 5.56 -20.72 -0.81
C GLY A 112 5.07 -19.31 -0.55
N TYR A 113 5.67 -18.33 -1.19
CA TYR A 113 5.29 -16.90 -1.07
C TYR A 113 4.18 -16.53 -2.04
N ARG A 114 4.12 -17.15 -3.21
CA ARG A 114 3.15 -16.86 -4.28
C ARG A 114 1.70 -17.05 -3.84
N LYS A 115 1.41 -18.05 -3.00
CA LYS A 115 0.05 -18.38 -2.55
C LYS A 115 -0.61 -17.27 -1.74
N ASN A 116 0.18 -16.42 -1.08
CA ASN A 116 -0.30 -15.42 -0.14
C ASN A 116 -0.15 -13.98 -0.63
N ILE A 117 0.30 -13.78 -1.88
CA ILE A 117 0.55 -12.44 -2.43
C ILE A 117 -0.38 -12.21 -3.61
N HIS A 118 -1.45 -11.46 -3.38
CA HIS A 118 -2.29 -10.87 -4.41
C HIS A 118 -1.97 -9.38 -4.50
N LEU A 119 -1.22 -8.96 -5.53
CA LEU A 119 -0.91 -7.56 -5.75
C LEU A 119 -1.95 -6.93 -6.69
N SER A 120 -2.55 -5.83 -6.27
CA SER A 120 -3.40 -5.02 -7.14
C SER A 120 -2.57 -4.32 -8.23
N GLY A 121 -3.20 -3.91 -9.33
CA GLY A 121 -2.54 -3.20 -10.42
C GLY A 121 -1.71 -1.98 -9.96
N PRO A 122 -2.24 -1.08 -9.10
CA PRO A 122 -1.48 0.05 -8.55
C PRO A 122 -0.26 -0.37 -7.72
N GLN A 123 -0.37 -1.47 -6.96
CA GLN A 123 0.74 -2.00 -6.15
C GLN A 123 1.87 -2.52 -7.05
N LEU A 124 1.52 -3.20 -8.14
CA LEU A 124 2.47 -3.70 -9.13
C LEU A 124 3.20 -2.55 -9.83
N GLN A 125 2.49 -1.45 -10.17
CA GLN A 125 3.08 -0.25 -10.76
C GLN A 125 4.06 0.45 -9.80
N SER A 126 3.69 0.60 -8.52
CA SER A 126 4.56 1.17 -7.49
C SER A 126 5.85 0.38 -7.32
N MET A 127 5.75 -0.95 -7.35
CA MET A 127 6.88 -1.84 -7.22
C MET A 127 7.80 -1.80 -8.46
N ARG A 128 7.25 -1.72 -9.67
CA ARG A 128 8.04 -1.50 -10.88
C ARG A 128 8.78 -0.15 -10.86
N LYS A 129 8.13 0.91 -10.36
CA LYS A 129 8.81 2.21 -10.17
C LYS A 129 10.00 2.09 -9.22
N MET A 130 9.85 1.37 -8.11
CA MET A 130 10.93 1.13 -7.16
C MET A 130 12.07 0.30 -7.79
N LEU A 131 11.77 -0.75 -8.56
CA LEU A 131 12.76 -1.54 -9.29
C LEU A 131 13.52 -0.72 -10.33
N ARG A 132 12.86 0.22 -11.02
CA ARG A 132 13.53 1.14 -11.98
C ARG A 132 14.51 2.08 -11.27
N ILE A 133 14.14 2.62 -10.13
CA ILE A 133 15.03 3.46 -9.32
C ILE A 133 16.24 2.66 -8.86
N LEU A 134 16.03 1.45 -8.36
CA LEU A 134 17.10 0.55 -7.94
C LEU A 134 18.00 0.15 -9.12
N PHE A 135 17.44 -0.14 -10.28
CA PHE A 135 18.19 -0.43 -11.50
C PHE A 135 19.10 0.73 -11.90
N ILE A 136 18.58 1.97 -11.92
CA ILE A 136 19.40 3.15 -12.27
C ILE A 136 20.55 3.30 -11.27
N PHE A 137 20.26 3.15 -9.99
CA PHE A 137 21.27 3.23 -8.94
C PHE A 137 22.37 2.16 -9.11
N VAL A 138 22.01 0.89 -9.29
CA VAL A 138 22.97 -0.21 -9.49
C VAL A 138 23.75 -0.01 -10.79
N ALA A 139 23.11 0.44 -11.86
CA ALA A 139 23.79 0.70 -13.13
C ALA A 139 24.87 1.81 -13.02
N LEU A 140 24.55 2.90 -12.32
CA LEU A 140 25.50 3.98 -12.07
C LEU A 140 26.67 3.51 -11.18
N TYR A 141 26.35 2.70 -10.17
CA TYR A 141 27.38 2.13 -9.30
C TYR A 141 28.28 1.13 -10.05
N THR A 142 27.73 0.26 -10.86
CA THR A 142 28.49 -0.65 -11.71
C THR A 142 29.43 0.10 -12.67
N LEU A 143 28.94 1.19 -13.27
CA LEU A 143 29.79 2.06 -14.09
C LEU A 143 30.93 2.67 -13.27
N LEU A 144 30.65 3.13 -12.06
CA LEU A 144 31.68 3.66 -11.13
C LEU A 144 32.69 2.54 -10.77
N ALA A 145 32.25 1.33 -10.52
CA ALA A 145 33.14 0.19 -10.22
C ALA A 145 34.10 -0.10 -11.38
N TYR A 146 33.60 -0.16 -12.62
CA TYR A 146 34.46 -0.34 -13.79
C TYR A 146 35.45 0.81 -13.98
N THR A 147 35.00 2.06 -13.84
CA THR A 147 35.92 3.23 -13.95
C THR A 147 36.97 3.23 -12.85
N ALA A 148 36.61 2.83 -11.64
CA ALA A 148 37.55 2.70 -10.54
C ALA A 148 38.64 1.65 -10.84
N ILE A 149 38.25 0.45 -11.31
CA ILE A 149 39.19 -0.63 -11.62
C ILE A 149 40.16 -0.24 -12.75
N LEU A 150 39.67 0.51 -13.76
CA LEU A 150 40.45 0.82 -14.95
C LEU A 150 41.36 2.06 -14.77
N PHE A 151 41.01 3.02 -13.92
CA PHE A 151 41.66 4.34 -13.90
C PHE A 151 42.20 4.76 -12.53
N LEU A 152 41.82 4.05 -11.43
CA LEU A 152 42.25 4.44 -10.09
C LEU A 152 43.30 3.47 -9.51
N PRO A 153 44.07 3.90 -8.52
CA PRO A 153 44.98 3.01 -7.78
C PRO A 153 44.25 1.84 -7.18
N GLU A 154 44.89 0.67 -7.09
CA GLU A 154 44.30 -0.62 -6.68
C GLU A 154 43.55 -0.53 -5.33
N ASP A 155 44.16 0.16 -4.33
CA ASP A 155 43.53 0.29 -3.01
C ASP A 155 42.22 1.09 -3.05
N THR A 156 42.20 2.16 -3.88
CA THR A 156 41.00 2.99 -4.07
C THR A 156 39.94 2.22 -4.84
N ALA A 157 40.32 1.48 -5.86
CA ALA A 157 39.43 0.65 -6.64
C ALA A 157 38.78 -0.44 -5.74
N LYS A 158 39.58 -1.13 -4.91
CA LYS A 158 39.07 -2.11 -3.93
C LYS A 158 38.10 -1.47 -2.94
N PHE A 159 38.38 -0.29 -2.44
CA PHE A 159 37.46 0.42 -1.54
C PHE A 159 36.11 0.72 -2.22
N ILE A 160 36.15 1.20 -3.46
CA ILE A 160 34.93 1.53 -4.22
C ILE A 160 34.12 0.25 -4.53
N THR A 161 34.76 -0.81 -5.00
CA THR A 161 34.06 -2.00 -5.49
C THR A 161 33.49 -2.88 -4.38
N THR A 162 33.91 -2.75 -3.15
CA THR A 162 33.46 -3.64 -2.06
C THR A 162 32.95 -2.85 -0.83
N PRO A 163 33.79 -2.19 -0.01
CA PRO A 163 33.32 -1.52 1.21
C PRO A 163 32.28 -0.43 0.96
N LEU A 164 32.48 0.36 -0.10
CA LEU A 164 31.56 1.47 -0.41
C LEU A 164 30.15 0.96 -0.73
N LEU A 165 30.01 -0.17 -1.43
CA LEU A 165 28.71 -0.77 -1.71
C LEU A 165 27.97 -1.15 -0.43
N TYR A 166 28.67 -1.79 0.52
CA TYR A 166 28.07 -2.17 1.80
C TYR A 166 27.68 -0.98 2.65
N ILE A 167 28.49 0.10 2.66
CA ILE A 167 28.16 1.33 3.35
C ILE A 167 26.87 1.93 2.78
N ILE A 168 26.75 2.00 1.46
CA ILE A 168 25.58 2.55 0.77
C ILE A 168 24.34 1.70 1.05
N LEU A 169 24.45 0.37 0.86
CA LEU A 169 23.34 -0.55 1.11
C LEU A 169 22.94 -0.54 2.60
N GLY A 170 23.91 -0.59 3.50
CA GLY A 170 23.65 -0.52 4.94
C GLY A 170 22.94 0.78 5.34
N THR A 171 23.41 1.93 4.83
CA THR A 171 22.77 3.22 5.07
C THR A 171 21.34 3.23 4.51
N TYR A 172 21.12 2.72 3.31
CA TYR A 172 19.79 2.61 2.71
C TYR A 172 18.84 1.77 3.58
N PHE A 173 19.27 0.61 4.06
CA PHE A 173 18.45 -0.23 4.93
C PHE A 173 18.16 0.41 6.29
N VAL A 174 19.13 1.13 6.87
CA VAL A 174 18.91 1.88 8.11
C VAL A 174 17.88 2.98 7.91
N VAL A 175 18.00 3.75 6.81
CA VAL A 175 17.03 4.80 6.47
C VAL A 175 15.62 4.20 6.25
N LEU A 176 15.52 3.09 5.51
CA LEU A 176 14.25 2.39 5.32
C LEU A 176 13.65 1.89 6.65
N PHE A 177 14.48 1.31 7.51
CA PHE A 177 14.05 0.83 8.83
C PHE A 177 13.50 1.98 9.69
N ILE A 178 14.22 3.10 9.76
CA ILE A 178 13.78 4.30 10.49
C ILE A 178 12.47 4.83 9.89
N HIS A 179 12.42 4.98 8.56
CA HIS A 179 11.22 5.47 7.86
C HIS A 179 10.00 4.58 8.15
N ASN A 180 10.14 3.26 8.04
CA ASN A 180 9.07 2.31 8.37
C ASN A 180 8.65 2.36 9.84
N ARG A 181 9.60 2.52 10.76
CA ARG A 181 9.29 2.70 12.18
C ARG A 181 8.46 3.97 12.44
N LEU A 182 8.83 5.06 11.80
CA LEU A 182 8.10 6.34 11.90
C LEU A 182 6.69 6.21 11.28
N LEU A 183 6.59 5.58 10.11
CA LEU A 183 5.31 5.32 9.45
C LEU A 183 4.38 4.47 10.33
N LEU A 184 4.89 3.35 10.86
CA LEU A 184 4.12 2.49 11.77
C LEU A 184 3.68 3.22 13.05
N ARG A 185 4.52 4.12 13.59
CA ARG A 185 4.13 4.96 14.75
C ARG A 185 3.02 5.94 14.37
N LYS A 186 3.06 6.52 13.18
CA LYS A 186 2.01 7.39 12.67
C LYS A 186 0.70 6.61 12.49
N MET A 187 0.75 5.46 11.84
CA MET A 187 -0.41 4.59 11.59
C MET A 187 -1.08 4.10 12.89
N LYS A 188 -0.29 3.85 13.97
CA LYS A 188 -0.86 3.45 15.27
C LYS A 188 -1.68 4.54 15.96
N LYS A 189 -1.50 5.80 15.57
CA LYS A 189 -2.25 6.94 16.11
C LYS A 189 -3.46 7.32 15.27
N GLU A 190 -3.62 6.70 14.11
CA GLU A 190 -4.74 6.93 13.21
C GLU A 190 -5.96 6.10 13.61
N GLU A 191 -7.11 6.54 13.17
CA GLU A 191 -8.34 5.76 13.21
C GLU A 191 -8.21 4.51 12.35
N TRP A 192 -8.59 3.35 12.89
CA TRP A 192 -8.61 2.08 12.15
C TRP A 192 -10.04 1.75 11.76
N LEU A 193 -10.24 1.43 10.49
CA LEU A 193 -11.53 1.07 9.92
C LEU A 193 -11.59 -0.43 9.65
N PRO A 194 -12.72 -1.09 9.89
CA PRO A 194 -12.92 -2.46 9.46
C PRO A 194 -12.96 -2.52 7.94
N ILE A 195 -12.36 -3.54 7.36
CA ILE A 195 -12.47 -3.86 5.94
C ILE A 195 -13.49 -4.97 5.80
N VAL A 196 -14.43 -4.77 4.90
CA VAL A 196 -15.57 -5.68 4.72
C VAL A 196 -15.64 -6.22 3.28
N ASP A 197 -16.37 -7.30 3.11
CA ASP A 197 -16.82 -7.74 1.79
C ASP A 197 -18.14 -7.04 1.39
N GLU A 198 -18.66 -7.32 0.21
CA GLU A 198 -19.92 -6.72 -0.28
C GLU A 198 -21.17 -7.16 0.51
N LYS A 199 -21.05 -8.17 1.38
CA LYS A 199 -22.11 -8.60 2.30
C LYS A 199 -22.04 -7.88 3.65
N GLY A 200 -20.96 -7.11 3.88
CA GLY A 200 -20.69 -6.43 5.15
C GLY A 200 -19.94 -7.28 6.17
N GLU A 201 -19.46 -8.48 5.79
CA GLU A 201 -18.68 -9.33 6.68
C GLU A 201 -17.25 -8.81 6.82
N VAL A 202 -16.76 -8.71 8.06
CA VAL A 202 -15.43 -8.17 8.35
C VAL A 202 -14.36 -9.15 7.88
N THR A 203 -13.50 -8.69 6.96
CA THR A 203 -12.37 -9.45 6.39
C THR A 203 -11.01 -8.99 6.91
N GLY A 204 -10.95 -7.83 7.57
CA GLY A 204 -9.72 -7.26 8.10
C GLY A 204 -9.92 -5.87 8.69
N GLN A 205 -8.82 -5.15 8.84
CA GLN A 205 -8.84 -3.74 9.26
C GLN A 205 -7.67 -2.98 8.65
N ALA A 206 -7.83 -1.68 8.40
CA ALA A 206 -6.78 -0.82 7.86
C ALA A 206 -6.89 0.60 8.44
N PRO A 207 -5.77 1.36 8.50
CA PRO A 207 -5.82 2.78 8.85
C PRO A 207 -6.65 3.57 7.84
N ARG A 208 -7.35 4.59 8.32
CA ARG A 208 -8.16 5.50 7.50
C ARG A 208 -7.38 6.07 6.32
N SER A 209 -6.12 6.48 6.54
CA SER A 209 -5.25 7.01 5.48
C SER A 209 -5.02 6.02 4.33
N ILE A 210 -5.01 4.72 4.62
CA ILE A 210 -4.91 3.67 3.58
C ILE A 210 -6.23 3.50 2.84
N CYS A 211 -7.37 3.49 3.55
CA CYS A 211 -8.70 3.37 2.93
C CYS A 211 -8.96 4.50 1.92
N HIS A 212 -8.51 5.72 2.24
CA HIS A 212 -8.70 6.93 1.42
C HIS A 212 -7.53 7.26 0.47
N SER A 213 -6.58 6.34 0.27
CA SER A 213 -5.40 6.55 -0.61
C SER A 213 -5.52 5.95 -2.02
N GLY A 214 -6.72 5.55 -2.44
CA GLY A 214 -6.95 4.83 -3.70
C GLY A 214 -6.68 3.32 -3.59
N SER A 215 -6.60 2.77 -2.37
CA SER A 215 -6.39 1.34 -2.12
C SER A 215 -7.59 0.47 -2.54
N GLN A 216 -8.76 1.08 -2.72
CA GLN A 216 -10.03 0.42 -3.04
C GLN A 216 -10.44 -0.63 -1.99
N LEU A 217 -9.97 -0.48 -0.74
CA LEU A 217 -10.41 -1.32 0.38
C LEU A 217 -11.82 -0.90 0.78
N LEU A 218 -12.76 -1.85 0.69
CA LEU A 218 -14.16 -1.61 1.04
C LEU A 218 -14.28 -1.49 2.56
N HIS A 219 -14.76 -0.33 3.04
CA HIS A 219 -14.98 -0.06 4.46
C HIS A 219 -16.38 0.52 4.68
N PRO A 220 -17.03 0.21 5.83
CA PRO A 220 -18.40 0.61 6.07
C PRO A 220 -18.52 2.03 6.59
N VAL A 221 -19.54 2.74 6.13
CA VAL A 221 -19.93 4.08 6.59
C VAL A 221 -21.43 4.16 6.85
N VAL A 222 -21.86 5.09 7.69
CA VAL A 222 -23.26 5.42 7.92
C VAL A 222 -23.60 6.78 7.32
N HIS A 223 -24.76 6.87 6.69
CA HIS A 223 -25.36 8.14 6.25
C HIS A 223 -26.72 8.32 6.89
N LEU A 224 -26.96 9.50 7.46
CA LEU A 224 -28.26 9.90 7.97
C LEU A 224 -28.81 11.04 7.12
N HIS A 225 -29.96 10.84 6.53
CA HIS A 225 -30.76 11.88 5.90
C HIS A 225 -31.81 12.37 6.87
N ILE A 226 -32.01 13.66 6.96
CA ILE A 226 -33.00 14.28 7.85
C ILE A 226 -33.98 15.09 6.99
N THR A 227 -35.29 14.83 7.20
CA THR A 227 -36.35 15.57 6.54
C THR A 227 -37.28 16.23 7.58
N ASN A 228 -37.86 17.36 7.21
CA ASN A 228 -38.90 18.03 7.99
C ASN A 228 -40.29 17.73 7.43
N ASP A 229 -41.35 18.29 8.10
CA ASP A 229 -42.75 18.12 7.70
C ASP A 229 -43.05 18.73 6.31
N ARG A 230 -42.18 19.57 5.77
CA ARG A 230 -42.31 20.16 4.42
C ARG A 230 -41.62 19.33 3.35
N HIS A 231 -41.14 18.16 3.70
CA HIS A 231 -40.34 17.27 2.82
C HIS A 231 -39.06 17.91 2.28
N GLU A 232 -38.48 18.87 3.01
CA GLU A 232 -37.19 19.49 2.74
C GLU A 232 -36.09 18.57 3.33
N LEU A 233 -34.96 18.44 2.64
CA LEU A 233 -33.82 17.62 3.06
C LEU A 233 -32.77 18.49 3.74
N PHE A 234 -32.36 18.13 4.94
CA PHE A 234 -31.26 18.80 5.62
C PHE A 234 -29.92 18.38 4.99
N LEU A 235 -29.11 19.35 4.59
CA LEU A 235 -27.75 19.13 4.11
C LEU A 235 -26.77 19.91 4.98
N GLN A 236 -25.58 19.31 5.17
CA GLN A 236 -24.45 19.98 5.79
C GLN A 236 -23.45 20.45 4.74
N LYS A 237 -22.80 21.57 5.00
CA LYS A 237 -21.69 22.06 4.20
C LYS A 237 -20.39 21.62 4.83
N ARG A 238 -19.63 20.84 4.10
CA ARG A 238 -18.34 20.29 4.53
C ARG A 238 -17.37 21.43 4.83
N SER A 239 -16.67 21.32 5.94
CA SER A 239 -15.66 22.30 6.32
C SER A 239 -14.60 22.47 5.24
N MET A 240 -14.14 23.71 5.05
CA MET A 240 -13.01 24.02 4.17
C MET A 240 -11.69 23.36 4.62
N LYS A 241 -11.63 22.82 5.85
CA LYS A 241 -10.49 22.07 6.39
C LYS A 241 -10.47 20.60 5.99
N LYS A 242 -11.55 20.06 5.43
CA LYS A 242 -11.65 18.65 5.00
C LYS A 242 -10.77 18.38 3.78
N ASP A 243 -10.08 17.25 3.77
CA ASP A 243 -9.20 16.81 2.67
C ASP A 243 -9.97 16.44 1.39
N LEU A 244 -11.23 16.02 1.53
CA LEU A 244 -12.09 15.59 0.43
C LEU A 244 -13.27 16.54 0.28
N LEU A 245 -13.47 17.07 -0.94
CA LEU A 245 -14.61 17.86 -1.35
C LEU A 245 -14.91 19.01 -0.36
N PRO A 246 -13.93 19.86 0.02
CA PRO A 246 -14.15 20.97 0.95
C PRO A 246 -15.18 21.95 0.42
N GLY A 247 -16.07 22.45 1.29
CA GLY A 247 -17.09 23.45 0.99
C GLY A 247 -18.26 22.96 0.14
N MET A 248 -18.31 21.69 -0.25
CA MET A 248 -19.48 21.09 -0.91
C MET A 248 -20.55 20.72 0.10
N TRP A 249 -21.81 20.68 -0.36
CA TRP A 249 -22.94 20.23 0.43
C TRP A 249 -23.08 18.71 0.38
N ASP A 250 -23.31 18.11 1.53
CA ASP A 250 -23.32 16.67 1.72
C ASP A 250 -24.56 16.21 2.52
N THR A 251 -24.71 14.90 2.70
CA THR A 251 -25.76 14.32 3.56
C THR A 251 -25.73 14.94 4.96
N ALA A 252 -26.84 14.87 5.69
CA ALA A 252 -26.97 15.48 7.01
C ALA A 252 -25.91 15.01 7.99
N VAL A 253 -25.62 13.69 8.02
CA VAL A 253 -24.57 13.08 8.82
C VAL A 253 -23.89 12.00 7.96
N GLY A 254 -22.57 11.95 8.00
CA GLY A 254 -21.80 10.91 7.31
C GLY A 254 -20.49 10.57 8.03
N GLY A 255 -20.34 9.32 8.47
CA GLY A 255 -19.16 8.90 9.21
C GLY A 255 -18.84 7.43 9.10
N HIS A 256 -17.61 7.09 9.51
CA HIS A 256 -17.11 5.72 9.48
C HIS A 256 -17.66 4.88 10.62
N ILE A 257 -17.83 3.60 10.36
CA ILE A 257 -18.09 2.62 11.42
C ILE A 257 -16.74 2.16 11.97
N GLY A 258 -16.54 2.28 13.28
CA GLY A 258 -15.30 1.89 13.94
C GLY A 258 -15.10 0.36 14.02
N VAL A 259 -13.91 -0.08 14.34
CA VAL A 259 -13.61 -1.51 14.54
C VAL A 259 -14.41 -2.03 15.74
N ASN A 260 -15.19 -3.09 15.54
CA ASN A 260 -16.14 -3.69 16.50
C ASN A 260 -17.31 -2.78 16.90
N GLU A 261 -17.55 -1.69 16.20
CA GLU A 261 -18.72 -0.82 16.40
C GLU A 261 -19.91 -1.34 15.60
N LYS A 262 -21.10 -1.25 16.16
CA LYS A 262 -22.33 -1.58 15.43
C LYS A 262 -22.80 -0.39 14.60
N VAL A 263 -23.52 -0.68 13.51
CA VAL A 263 -24.05 0.34 12.59
C VAL A 263 -24.89 1.39 13.33
N GLU A 264 -25.77 0.92 14.23
CA GLU A 264 -26.67 1.80 15.00
C GLU A 264 -25.92 2.67 16.01
N ASP A 265 -24.83 2.14 16.60
CA ASP A 265 -24.00 2.88 17.56
C ASP A 265 -23.18 3.96 16.84
N ALA A 266 -22.59 3.62 15.67
CA ALA A 266 -21.91 4.57 14.79
C ALA A 266 -22.86 5.69 14.34
N LEU A 267 -24.07 5.34 13.90
CA LEU A 267 -25.08 6.31 13.48
C LEU A 267 -25.41 7.33 14.59
N LYS A 268 -25.59 6.85 15.83
CA LYS A 268 -25.87 7.72 17.00
C LYS A 268 -24.67 8.60 17.35
N ARG A 269 -23.48 8.03 17.33
CA ARG A 269 -22.24 8.76 17.61
C ARG A 269 -22.04 9.90 16.61
N GLU A 270 -22.09 9.59 15.32
CA GLU A 270 -21.89 10.57 14.24
C GLU A 270 -22.99 11.67 14.26
N ALA A 271 -24.25 11.29 14.49
CA ALA A 271 -25.35 12.26 14.62
C ALA A 271 -25.13 13.22 15.79
N SER A 272 -24.59 12.72 16.91
CA SER A 272 -24.24 13.54 18.06
C SER A 272 -23.01 14.41 17.81
N GLU A 273 -21.97 13.89 17.16
CA GLU A 273 -20.71 14.59 16.89
C GLU A 273 -20.89 15.71 15.85
N GLU A 274 -21.59 15.44 14.74
CA GLU A 274 -21.74 16.40 13.66
C GLU A 274 -22.89 17.40 13.87
N LEU A 275 -24.03 16.94 14.39
CA LEU A 275 -25.25 17.76 14.49
C LEU A 275 -25.80 17.93 15.92
N GLY A 276 -25.14 17.41 16.94
CA GLY A 276 -25.60 17.49 18.33
C GLY A 276 -26.93 16.76 18.60
N ILE A 277 -27.36 15.86 17.69
CA ILE A 277 -28.60 15.12 17.81
C ILE A 277 -28.37 13.90 18.69
N THR A 278 -29.06 13.81 19.81
CA THR A 278 -28.91 12.71 20.78
C THR A 278 -30.15 11.81 20.89
N ASP A 279 -31.31 12.33 20.46
CA ASP A 279 -32.58 11.60 20.48
C ASP A 279 -33.26 11.72 19.12
N PHE A 280 -33.36 10.60 18.40
CA PHE A 280 -33.95 10.53 17.07
C PHE A 280 -34.41 9.12 16.72
N GLU A 281 -35.35 9.05 15.79
CA GLU A 281 -35.81 7.79 15.20
C GLU A 281 -35.37 7.73 13.74
N ALA A 282 -34.53 6.76 13.39
CA ALA A 282 -34.04 6.54 12.04
C ALA A 282 -34.56 5.24 11.44
N ARG A 283 -35.06 5.30 10.21
CA ARG A 283 -35.47 4.15 9.42
C ARG A 283 -34.37 3.79 8.44
N PHE A 284 -33.95 2.52 8.40
CA PHE A 284 -33.03 2.01 7.40
C PHE A 284 -33.65 2.09 6.00
N LEU A 285 -32.92 2.68 5.04
CA LEU A 285 -33.35 2.80 3.65
C LEU A 285 -32.76 1.70 2.77
N GLY A 286 -31.52 1.32 3.01
CA GLY A 286 -30.77 0.35 2.24
C GLY A 286 -29.28 0.56 2.39
N ASN A 287 -28.51 -0.30 1.72
CA ASN A 287 -27.07 -0.16 1.59
C ASN A 287 -26.68 -0.21 0.11
N TYR A 288 -25.52 0.35 -0.21
CA TYR A 288 -24.93 0.33 -1.54
C TYR A 288 -23.42 0.51 -1.44
N VAL A 289 -22.71 0.12 -2.48
CA VAL A 289 -21.25 0.36 -2.60
C VAL A 289 -21.05 1.66 -3.38
N TRP A 290 -20.37 2.61 -2.75
CA TRP A 290 -19.86 3.82 -3.38
C TRP A 290 -18.41 3.63 -3.78
N GLU A 291 -18.06 4.03 -5.01
CA GLU A 291 -16.68 3.95 -5.52
C GLU A 291 -16.24 5.29 -6.09
N SER A 292 -15.06 5.73 -5.67
CA SER A 292 -14.35 6.88 -6.21
C SER A 292 -12.89 6.49 -6.52
N PRO A 293 -12.12 7.31 -7.23
CA PRO A 293 -10.69 7.04 -7.41
C PRO A 293 -9.89 6.95 -6.10
N ARG A 294 -10.41 7.49 -5.00
CA ARG A 294 -9.73 7.55 -3.70
C ARG A 294 -10.20 6.52 -2.69
N GLU A 295 -11.46 6.10 -2.75
CA GLU A 295 -12.10 5.29 -1.70
C GLU A 295 -13.19 4.38 -2.26
N ARG A 296 -13.50 3.34 -1.52
CA ARG A 296 -14.61 2.42 -1.77
C ARG A 296 -15.33 2.16 -0.46
N GLU A 297 -16.61 2.55 -0.38
CA GLU A 297 -17.41 2.58 0.84
C GLU A 297 -18.65 1.68 0.73
N LEU A 298 -18.94 0.90 1.76
CA LEU A 298 -20.24 0.24 1.94
C LEU A 298 -21.11 1.17 2.78
N VAL A 299 -21.97 1.92 2.12
CA VAL A 299 -22.82 2.93 2.75
C VAL A 299 -24.08 2.30 3.32
N PHE A 300 -24.34 2.50 4.60
CA PHE A 300 -25.62 2.18 5.27
C PHE A 300 -26.42 3.46 5.42
N SER A 301 -27.50 3.58 4.66
CA SER A 301 -28.32 4.79 4.56
C SER A 301 -29.54 4.72 5.43
N PHE A 302 -29.80 5.82 6.16
CA PHE A 302 -30.93 5.96 7.07
C PHE A 302 -31.69 7.26 6.82
N LEU A 303 -33.00 7.27 7.09
CA LEU A 303 -33.87 8.44 7.06
C LEU A 303 -34.42 8.73 8.45
N CYS A 304 -34.24 9.95 8.91
CA CYS A 304 -34.78 10.50 10.14
C CYS A 304 -35.84 11.57 9.84
N THR A 305 -37.02 11.42 10.46
CA THR A 305 -38.10 12.42 10.40
C THR A 305 -38.45 12.97 11.78
N ARG A 306 -37.92 12.36 12.84
CA ARG A 306 -38.11 12.74 14.24
C ARG A 306 -36.79 12.90 14.94
N TYR A 307 -36.48 14.08 15.42
CA TYR A 307 -35.25 14.42 16.14
C TYR A 307 -35.48 15.52 17.15
N ASN A 308 -34.66 15.66 18.15
CA ASN A 308 -34.81 16.66 19.21
C ASN A 308 -34.48 18.07 18.69
N HIS A 309 -33.22 18.35 18.35
CA HIS A 309 -32.77 19.65 17.80
C HIS A 309 -31.46 19.43 17.03
N ILE A 310 -31.20 20.30 16.07
CA ILE A 310 -29.93 20.32 15.32
C ILE A 310 -29.10 21.48 15.89
N HIS A 311 -27.90 21.18 16.32
CA HIS A 311 -26.93 22.15 16.79
C HIS A 311 -25.53 21.81 16.23
N ILE A 312 -25.01 22.71 15.39
CA ILE A 312 -23.69 22.55 14.77
C ILE A 312 -22.71 23.39 15.59
N ASP A 313 -21.80 22.71 16.30
CA ASP A 313 -20.74 23.34 17.08
C ASP A 313 -19.48 22.46 17.02
N ASN A 314 -18.93 22.34 15.81
CA ASN A 314 -17.73 21.53 15.57
C ASN A 314 -16.92 22.07 14.38
N ASP A 315 -15.71 21.58 14.21
CA ASP A 315 -14.79 21.97 13.13
C ASP A 315 -15.01 21.22 11.80
N GLU A 316 -15.96 20.29 11.75
CA GLU A 316 -16.20 19.41 10.60
C GLU A 316 -17.27 19.94 9.65
N VAL A 317 -18.19 20.74 10.17
CA VAL A 317 -19.35 21.28 9.45
C VAL A 317 -19.34 22.80 9.52
N ASP A 318 -19.24 23.47 8.38
CA ASP A 318 -19.25 24.95 8.32
C ASP A 318 -20.67 25.52 8.41
N GLU A 319 -21.69 24.84 7.85
CA GLU A 319 -23.07 25.30 7.73
C GLU A 319 -24.03 24.11 7.55
N GLY A 320 -25.26 24.24 8.02
CA GLY A 320 -26.32 23.25 7.77
C GLY A 320 -27.67 23.94 7.56
N ARG A 321 -28.44 23.48 6.59
CA ARG A 321 -29.81 24.00 6.36
C ARG A 321 -30.68 22.98 5.61
N PHE A 322 -31.97 23.21 5.67
CA PHE A 322 -32.94 22.52 4.83
C PHE A 322 -32.93 23.02 3.40
N TRP A 323 -33.03 22.09 2.45
CA TRP A 323 -33.10 22.33 1.02
C TRP A 323 -34.42 21.79 0.47
N THR A 324 -35.12 22.59 -0.32
CA THR A 324 -36.27 22.14 -1.09
C THR A 324 -35.84 21.23 -2.24
N LEU A 325 -36.75 20.44 -2.79
CA LEU A 325 -36.46 19.59 -3.96
C LEU A 325 -35.99 20.38 -5.19
N GLN A 326 -36.49 21.63 -5.33
CA GLN A 326 -36.05 22.55 -6.39
C GLN A 326 -34.59 22.97 -6.17
N GLU A 327 -34.23 23.39 -4.96
CA GLU A 327 -32.84 23.78 -4.62
C GLU A 327 -31.87 22.61 -4.79
N LEU A 328 -32.30 21.39 -4.44
CA LEU A 328 -31.50 20.17 -4.67
C LEU A 328 -31.23 19.96 -6.16
N ALA A 329 -32.24 20.11 -7.02
CA ALA A 329 -32.07 19.98 -8.47
C ALA A 329 -31.10 21.05 -9.01
N GLU A 330 -31.26 22.31 -8.61
CA GLU A 330 -30.32 23.38 -9.00
C GLU A 330 -28.90 23.14 -8.44
N GLY A 331 -28.80 22.63 -7.22
CA GLY A 331 -27.52 22.31 -6.58
C GLY A 331 -26.76 21.20 -7.32
N MET A 332 -27.46 20.18 -7.82
CA MET A 332 -26.90 19.13 -8.66
C MET A 332 -26.38 19.68 -10.00
N GLU A 333 -27.16 20.50 -10.68
CA GLU A 333 -26.77 21.15 -11.95
C GLU A 333 -25.54 22.05 -11.80
N LYS A 334 -25.45 22.76 -10.68
CA LYS A 334 -24.35 23.68 -10.36
C LYS A 334 -23.14 22.98 -9.70
N ASN A 335 -23.15 21.65 -9.59
CA ASN A 335 -22.10 20.84 -8.94
C ASN A 335 -21.77 21.31 -7.50
N LYS A 336 -22.77 21.71 -6.73
CA LYS A 336 -22.62 22.14 -5.33
C LYS A 336 -22.70 20.98 -4.34
N LEU A 337 -23.28 19.85 -4.75
CA LEU A 337 -23.49 18.66 -3.92
C LEU A 337 -22.38 17.64 -4.15
N THR A 338 -22.02 16.91 -3.10
CA THR A 338 -21.04 15.81 -3.23
C THR A 338 -21.54 14.74 -4.21
N PRO A 339 -20.65 14.11 -4.98
CA PRO A 339 -21.06 13.07 -5.93
C PRO A 339 -21.75 11.89 -5.26
N ASN A 340 -21.35 11.52 -4.03
CA ASN A 340 -21.96 10.45 -3.26
C ASN A 340 -23.41 10.81 -2.89
N LEU A 341 -23.67 12.02 -2.37
CA LEU A 341 -25.02 12.49 -2.08
C LEU A 341 -25.92 12.49 -3.33
N VAL A 342 -25.39 12.94 -4.48
CA VAL A 342 -26.15 12.94 -5.75
C VAL A 342 -26.51 11.51 -6.17
N HIS A 343 -25.58 10.57 -6.02
CA HIS A 343 -25.82 9.17 -6.30
C HIS A 343 -26.90 8.59 -5.38
N GLU A 344 -26.76 8.77 -4.08
CA GLU A 344 -27.66 8.28 -3.05
C GLU A 344 -29.06 8.89 -3.15
N TYR A 345 -29.14 10.19 -3.45
CA TYR A 345 -30.41 10.86 -3.71
C TYR A 345 -31.19 10.18 -4.86
N ARG A 346 -30.51 9.89 -5.97
CA ARG A 346 -31.15 9.23 -7.13
C ARG A 346 -31.56 7.81 -6.83
N LEU A 347 -30.74 7.07 -6.06
CA LEU A 347 -30.93 5.66 -5.76
C LEU A 347 -32.02 5.43 -4.72
N LEU A 348 -31.99 6.15 -3.59
CA LEU A 348 -32.78 5.85 -2.41
C LEU A 348 -33.83 6.94 -2.08
N LEU A 349 -33.48 8.24 -2.20
CA LEU A 349 -34.34 9.32 -1.71
C LEU A 349 -35.41 9.75 -2.71
N LYS A 350 -35.05 9.95 -3.98
CA LYS A 350 -35.98 10.39 -5.02
C LYS A 350 -37.24 9.48 -5.14
N PRO A 351 -37.15 8.15 -5.07
CA PRO A 351 -38.31 7.30 -5.07
C PRO A 351 -39.27 7.50 -3.88
N LEU A 352 -38.76 7.95 -2.72
CA LEU A 352 -39.57 8.24 -1.53
C LEU A 352 -40.36 9.53 -1.70
N PHE A 353 -39.74 10.59 -2.21
CA PHE A 353 -40.41 11.91 -2.45
C PHE A 353 -41.43 11.84 -3.59
N ASN A 354 -41.31 10.92 -4.55
CA ASN A 354 -42.28 10.76 -5.63
C ASN A 354 -43.52 9.93 -5.22
N ARG A 355 -43.52 9.30 -4.04
CA ARG A 355 -44.64 8.48 -3.53
C ARG A 355 -45.51 9.22 -2.51
N SER A 356 -45.05 10.34 -2.01
CA SER A 356 -45.75 11.30 -1.14
C SER A 356 -46.44 12.40 -1.95
#